data_a34173e6fb6a7c1ab863216a2821f19c
#
_entry.id   a34173e6fb6a7c1ab863216a2821f19c
#
_cell.length_a   1.000
_cell.length_b   1.000
_cell.length_c   1.000
_cell.angle_alpha   90.00
_cell.angle_beta   90.00
_cell.angle_gamma   90.00
#
_symmetry.space_group_name_H-M   'P 1'
#
loop_
_entity.id
_entity.type
_entity.pdbx_description
1 polymer ?
#
loop_
_entity_poly.entity_id
_entity_poly.type
_entity_poly.pdbx_seq_one_letter_code
_entity_poly.pdbx_strand_id
1 'polypeptide(L)'
;MTDEKRVERLSAMLKRRGIVLPAFEIYGGVSGLIDYGPVGASIRRKVIQNWIEHWTMNGDIVEIDSPTITPEPVLIASGHVGEFNDLMTQCSKCSSAYRADQLAENHHPNPDILDSDEIDDILVSNNIECPNCGEKEWTPSRPMNLMFGTKIGAMKASRQAYMRPETAQGMFMLFPSLYRHFRQKLPFGAIQTGKGYRNEISPRQGMIRLREFNMAELEYFIDPESPPLVDISMKKEIISLIPDPKGHEREVIKLSFHDAINQGLIKDRTVGYFLSRTWDFLIKVGIDPSKIRFRQHEGTEMAHYAEDCWDCEILGEHGWIECVGIANRTCHDLLSHEKYSNSNSLRAWREFNEPKNESKEVLAPNTSILGPVFRGKAGIVLEALEQLKELPNTLPFQLLVNDGTKVEITAEMVERKVVSKNIAGEWFTPHVIEPAFGIDRIIWHILDHAYEETEKEGEKYNLLKLSESVAPADLIVLPLFEKDGMGGAARKLNSTLNSMKGIT
;
A
#
# COMPACT_ATOMS: atom_id res chain seq x y z
N MET A 1 34.27 0.40 -30.01
CA MET A 1 33.80 0.42 -28.62
C MET A 1 32.32 0.72 -28.68
N THR A 2 31.47 -0.25 -28.39
CA THR A 2 30.03 -0.06 -28.32
C THR A 2 29.75 0.99 -27.23
N ASP A 3 28.96 1.99 -27.59
CA ASP A 3 28.59 3.10 -26.70
C ASP A 3 27.73 2.47 -25.55
N GLU A 4 28.37 2.22 -24.40
CA GLU A 4 27.73 1.61 -23.23
C GLU A 4 26.63 2.58 -22.73
N LYS A 5 25.41 2.07 -22.53
CA LYS A 5 24.29 2.91 -22.11
C LYS A 5 24.59 3.54 -20.73
N ARG A 6 24.07 4.76 -20.50
CA ARG A 6 24.26 5.48 -19.23
C ARG A 6 23.84 4.62 -18.01
N VAL A 7 22.76 3.85 -18.13
CA VAL A 7 22.27 2.95 -17.06
C VAL A 7 23.28 1.84 -16.72
N GLU A 8 24.01 1.33 -17.72
CA GLU A 8 25.04 0.30 -17.52
C GLU A 8 26.25 0.88 -16.79
N ARG A 9 26.69 2.09 -17.16
CA ARG A 9 27.77 2.81 -16.48
C ARG A 9 27.41 3.17 -15.02
N LEU A 10 26.17 3.62 -14.79
CA LEU A 10 25.65 3.85 -13.44
C LEU A 10 25.68 2.55 -12.61
N SER A 11 25.12 1.47 -13.13
CA SER A 11 25.05 0.17 -12.45
C SER A 11 26.45 -0.38 -12.14
N ALA A 12 27.39 -0.27 -13.09
CA ALA A 12 28.78 -0.67 -12.89
C ALA A 12 29.47 0.19 -11.80
N MET A 13 29.18 1.48 -11.76
CA MET A 13 29.70 2.36 -10.71
C MET A 13 29.12 2.02 -9.35
N LEU A 14 27.79 1.80 -9.24
CA LEU A 14 27.14 1.41 -7.97
C LEU A 14 27.71 0.10 -7.43
N LYS A 15 27.91 -0.92 -8.30
CA LYS A 15 28.53 -2.19 -7.94
C LYS A 15 29.98 -1.99 -7.48
N ARG A 16 30.80 -1.29 -8.25
CA ARG A 16 32.22 -1.06 -7.94
C ARG A 16 32.42 -0.27 -6.64
N ARG A 17 31.51 0.65 -6.30
CA ARG A 17 31.55 1.44 -5.09
C ARG A 17 30.86 0.77 -3.89
N GLY A 18 30.35 -0.46 -4.06
CA GLY A 18 29.67 -1.18 -3.00
C GLY A 18 28.42 -0.45 -2.50
N ILE A 19 27.66 0.19 -3.41
CA ILE A 19 26.41 0.87 -3.07
C ILE A 19 25.25 -0.10 -3.21
N VAL A 20 25.10 -0.71 -4.38
CA VAL A 20 24.13 -1.77 -4.67
C VAL A 20 24.85 -2.93 -5.35
N LEU A 21 24.61 -4.14 -4.87
CA LEU A 21 25.29 -5.36 -5.29
C LEU A 21 24.25 -6.45 -5.59
N PRO A 22 24.55 -7.37 -6.53
CA PRO A 22 23.76 -8.60 -6.63
C PRO A 22 23.89 -9.42 -5.35
N ALA A 23 22.76 -9.87 -4.79
CA ALA A 23 22.80 -10.73 -3.62
C ALA A 23 23.27 -12.15 -3.98
N PHE A 24 23.97 -12.80 -3.05
CA PHE A 24 24.43 -14.20 -3.18
C PHE A 24 25.33 -14.45 -4.40
N GLU A 25 26.12 -13.47 -4.82
CA GLU A 25 26.92 -13.54 -6.06
C GLU A 25 27.87 -14.77 -6.08
N ILE A 26 28.41 -15.19 -4.93
CA ILE A 26 29.28 -16.38 -4.83
C ILE A 26 28.55 -17.70 -5.17
N TYR A 27 27.22 -17.71 -5.15
CA TYR A 27 26.38 -18.83 -5.57
C TYR A 27 25.71 -18.61 -6.93
N GLY A 28 26.20 -17.64 -7.72
CA GLY A 28 25.65 -17.30 -9.03
C GLY A 28 24.61 -16.19 -8.99
N GLY A 29 24.27 -15.67 -7.84
CA GLY A 29 23.26 -14.62 -7.67
C GLY A 29 21.84 -15.12 -7.85
N VAL A 30 20.87 -14.29 -7.45
CA VAL A 30 19.44 -14.54 -7.67
C VAL A 30 18.82 -13.27 -8.23
N SER A 31 18.22 -13.33 -9.40
CA SER A 31 17.54 -12.18 -10.01
C SER A 31 16.43 -11.65 -9.11
N GLY A 32 16.35 -10.33 -8.97
CA GLY A 32 15.37 -9.67 -8.10
C GLY A 32 15.72 -9.68 -6.60
N LEU A 33 16.95 -10.12 -6.23
CA LEU A 33 17.51 -9.94 -4.90
C LEU A 33 18.79 -9.11 -4.97
N ILE A 34 18.90 -8.12 -4.10
CA ILE A 34 20.04 -7.19 -4.04
C ILE A 34 20.55 -7.03 -2.62
N ASP A 35 21.82 -6.70 -2.49
CA ASP A 35 22.45 -6.24 -1.27
C ASP A 35 22.70 -4.73 -1.35
N TYR A 36 22.35 -4.00 -0.29
CA TYR A 36 22.88 -2.66 -0.05
C TYR A 36 24.19 -2.76 0.68
N GLY A 37 25.28 -2.36 0.03
CA GLY A 37 26.57 -2.24 0.70
C GLY A 37 26.59 -1.07 1.71
N PRO A 38 27.73 -0.78 2.37
CA PRO A 38 27.79 0.17 3.48
C PRO A 38 27.23 1.57 3.14
N VAL A 39 27.59 2.09 1.97
CA VAL A 39 27.10 3.40 1.49
C VAL A 39 25.62 3.33 1.12
N GLY A 40 25.21 2.32 0.39
CA GLY A 40 23.81 2.12 0.00
C GLY A 40 22.89 1.92 1.21
N ALA A 41 23.33 1.16 2.21
CA ALA A 41 22.57 0.96 3.45
C ALA A 41 22.40 2.27 4.22
N SER A 42 23.41 3.16 4.20
CA SER A 42 23.29 4.49 4.82
C SER A 42 22.30 5.38 4.08
N ILE A 43 22.34 5.42 2.74
CA ILE A 43 21.38 6.15 1.91
C ILE A 43 19.97 5.65 2.19
N ARG A 44 19.75 4.31 2.13
CA ARG A 44 18.43 3.70 2.39
C ARG A 44 17.90 4.08 3.78
N ARG A 45 18.74 3.99 4.81
CA ARG A 45 18.35 4.38 6.18
C ARG A 45 17.91 5.83 6.26
N LYS A 46 18.63 6.76 5.62
CA LYS A 46 18.27 8.17 5.60
C LYS A 46 16.99 8.44 4.81
N VAL A 47 16.76 7.77 3.69
CA VAL A 47 15.49 7.88 2.94
C VAL A 47 14.32 7.44 3.82
N ILE A 48 14.42 6.28 4.48
CA ILE A 48 13.38 5.77 5.38
C ILE A 48 13.16 6.71 6.57
N GLN A 49 14.23 7.19 7.19
CA GLN A 49 14.16 8.13 8.32
C GLN A 49 13.45 9.43 7.92
N ASN A 50 13.83 10.03 6.77
CA ASN A 50 13.16 11.19 6.23
C ASN A 50 11.68 10.96 5.95
N TRP A 51 11.30 9.75 5.50
CA TRP A 51 9.93 9.38 5.25
C TRP A 51 9.12 9.29 6.56
N ILE A 52 9.64 8.61 7.58
CA ILE A 52 9.00 8.50 8.90
C ILE A 52 8.79 9.89 9.50
N GLU A 53 9.84 10.72 9.55
CA GLU A 53 9.75 12.09 10.09
C GLU A 53 8.75 12.95 9.32
N HIS A 54 8.71 12.82 7.99
CA HIS A 54 7.80 13.55 7.12
C HIS A 54 6.34 13.32 7.47
N TRP A 55 5.96 12.07 7.76
CA TRP A 55 4.57 11.71 8.04
C TRP A 55 4.18 11.88 9.51
N THR A 56 5.08 11.65 10.46
CA THR A 56 4.76 11.68 11.90
C THR A 56 4.82 13.07 12.52
N MET A 57 5.24 14.09 11.79
CA MET A 57 5.50 15.44 12.29
C MET A 57 4.31 16.09 13.00
N ASN A 58 3.10 15.86 12.53
CA ASN A 58 1.89 16.55 13.02
C ASN A 58 1.22 15.84 14.22
N GLY A 59 1.64 14.61 14.55
CA GLY A 59 1.12 13.88 15.70
C GLY A 59 -0.23 13.19 15.49
N ASP A 60 -0.84 13.32 14.31
CA ASP A 60 -2.05 12.59 13.87
C ASP A 60 -1.72 11.27 13.17
N ILE A 61 -0.44 10.99 12.94
CA ILE A 61 0.08 9.78 12.33
C ILE A 61 1.14 9.18 13.24
N VAL A 62 1.07 7.87 13.47
CA VAL A 62 2.02 7.12 14.32
C VAL A 62 2.68 5.98 13.57
N GLU A 63 3.91 5.66 13.93
CA GLU A 63 4.61 4.50 13.40
C GLU A 63 4.23 3.24 14.16
N ILE A 64 4.06 2.14 13.41
CA ILE A 64 3.88 0.79 13.94
C ILE A 64 4.89 -0.17 13.33
N ASP A 65 5.04 -1.35 13.94
CA ASP A 65 5.82 -2.46 13.39
C ASP A 65 5.05 -3.77 13.55
N SER A 66 4.60 -4.33 12.42
CA SER A 66 3.84 -5.59 12.36
C SER A 66 4.69 -6.72 11.77
N PRO A 67 4.39 -7.98 12.12
CA PRO A 67 5.14 -9.14 11.63
C PRO A 67 5.17 -9.25 10.10
N THR A 68 6.30 -9.71 9.59
CA THR A 68 6.51 -9.97 8.16
C THR A 68 5.78 -11.23 7.68
N ILE A 69 5.64 -12.24 8.57
CA ILE A 69 4.92 -13.48 8.28
C ILE A 69 3.45 -13.27 8.58
N THR A 70 2.62 -13.40 7.56
CA THR A 70 1.17 -13.16 7.65
C THR A 70 0.40 -14.47 7.59
N PRO A 71 -0.47 -14.77 8.55
CA PRO A 71 -1.34 -15.95 8.50
C PRO A 71 -2.29 -15.91 7.30
N GLU A 72 -2.52 -17.07 6.68
CA GLU A 72 -3.39 -17.22 5.50
C GLU A 72 -4.77 -16.57 5.62
N PRO A 73 -5.51 -16.67 6.76
CA PRO A 73 -6.84 -16.05 6.89
C PRO A 73 -6.85 -14.53 6.63
N VAL A 74 -5.78 -13.82 6.99
CA VAL A 74 -5.65 -12.36 6.73
C VAL A 74 -5.59 -12.10 5.23
N LEU A 75 -4.81 -12.91 4.51
CA LEU A 75 -4.60 -12.75 3.07
C LEU A 75 -5.74 -13.34 2.21
N ILE A 76 -6.56 -14.24 2.78
CA ILE A 76 -7.83 -14.62 2.18
C ILE A 76 -8.83 -13.47 2.29
N ALA A 77 -8.94 -12.86 3.47
CA ALA A 77 -9.85 -11.74 3.72
C ALA A 77 -9.57 -10.55 2.80
N SER A 78 -8.30 -10.24 2.54
CA SER A 78 -7.86 -9.17 1.65
C SER A 78 -7.80 -9.55 0.16
N GLY A 79 -8.17 -10.79 -0.22
CA GLY A 79 -8.18 -11.26 -1.62
C GLY A 79 -6.84 -11.75 -2.15
N HIS A 80 -5.72 -11.53 -1.49
CA HIS A 80 -4.38 -11.86 -2.00
C HIS A 80 -4.18 -13.35 -2.32
N VAL A 81 -4.81 -14.26 -1.60
CA VAL A 81 -4.70 -15.70 -1.88
C VAL A 81 -5.35 -16.06 -3.21
N GLY A 82 -6.48 -15.42 -3.55
CA GLY A 82 -7.26 -15.73 -4.75
C GLY A 82 -6.87 -14.93 -5.98
N GLU A 83 -6.57 -13.65 -5.83
CA GLU A 83 -6.53 -12.68 -6.93
C GLU A 83 -5.14 -12.10 -7.23
N PHE A 84 -4.16 -12.31 -6.35
CA PHE A 84 -2.81 -11.76 -6.53
C PHE A 84 -1.97 -12.63 -7.47
N ASN A 85 -2.40 -12.70 -8.74
CA ASN A 85 -1.81 -13.56 -9.76
C ASN A 85 -1.38 -12.76 -10.99
N ASP A 86 -0.21 -13.13 -11.56
CA ASP A 86 0.18 -12.74 -12.92
C ASP A 86 0.01 -13.91 -13.87
N LEU A 87 -0.31 -13.65 -15.14
CA LEU A 87 -0.31 -14.67 -16.18
C LEU A 87 1.13 -15.00 -16.58
N MET A 88 1.50 -16.27 -16.40
CA MET A 88 2.84 -16.78 -16.71
C MET A 88 2.80 -17.74 -17.89
N THR A 89 3.69 -17.53 -18.85
CA THR A 89 4.02 -18.52 -19.90
C THR A 89 5.50 -18.89 -19.85
N GLN A 90 5.88 -19.98 -20.48
CA GLN A 90 7.23 -20.49 -20.54
C GLN A 90 7.62 -20.81 -21.97
N CYS A 91 8.84 -20.42 -22.38
CA CYS A 91 9.38 -20.83 -23.66
C CYS A 91 9.60 -22.35 -23.72
N SER A 92 9.05 -23.00 -24.74
CA SER A 92 9.14 -24.46 -24.91
C SER A 92 10.55 -24.97 -25.08
N LYS A 93 11.46 -24.15 -25.60
CA LYS A 93 12.85 -24.54 -25.90
C LYS A 93 13.83 -24.28 -24.74
N CYS A 94 13.85 -23.08 -24.20
CA CYS A 94 14.86 -22.71 -23.19
C CYS A 94 14.29 -22.70 -21.77
N SER A 95 13.01 -23.01 -21.58
CA SER A 95 12.31 -23.04 -20.29
C SER A 95 12.34 -21.72 -19.50
N SER A 96 12.71 -20.61 -20.15
CA SER A 96 12.61 -19.29 -19.51
C SER A 96 11.16 -18.88 -19.35
N ALA A 97 10.78 -18.47 -18.15
CA ALA A 97 9.43 -18.03 -17.82
C ALA A 97 9.31 -16.50 -17.96
N TYR A 98 8.14 -16.04 -18.41
CA TYR A 98 7.82 -14.66 -18.61
C TYR A 98 6.39 -14.35 -18.19
N ARG A 99 6.12 -13.10 -17.86
CA ARG A 99 4.75 -12.60 -17.79
C ARG A 99 4.19 -12.53 -19.21
N ALA A 100 3.06 -13.19 -19.42
CA ALA A 100 2.46 -13.31 -20.74
C ALA A 100 1.90 -11.97 -21.25
N ASP A 101 1.32 -11.17 -20.35
CA ASP A 101 0.86 -9.80 -20.61
C ASP A 101 2.00 -8.89 -21.09
N GLN A 102 3.19 -8.95 -20.46
CA GLN A 102 4.35 -8.16 -20.88
C GLN A 102 4.91 -8.53 -22.26
N LEU A 103 4.79 -9.80 -22.63
CA LEU A 103 5.16 -10.20 -24.00
C LEU A 103 4.19 -9.62 -25.04
N ALA A 104 2.93 -9.38 -24.64
CA ALA A 104 1.87 -8.86 -25.50
C ALA A 104 1.80 -7.31 -25.56
N GLU A 105 2.55 -6.58 -24.71
CA GLU A 105 2.49 -5.09 -24.58
C GLU A 105 2.57 -4.33 -25.90
N ASN A 106 3.41 -4.78 -26.86
CA ASN A 106 3.56 -4.12 -28.16
C ASN A 106 2.46 -4.48 -29.16
N HIS A 107 1.54 -5.38 -28.79
CA HIS A 107 0.54 -5.95 -29.69
C HIS A 107 -0.90 -5.72 -29.21
N HIS A 108 -1.08 -5.28 -27.97
CA HIS A 108 -2.37 -4.94 -27.39
C HIS A 108 -2.23 -3.72 -26.46
N PRO A 109 -3.17 -2.76 -26.47
CA PRO A 109 -3.08 -1.53 -25.66
C PRO A 109 -3.18 -1.80 -24.13
N ASN A 110 -3.95 -2.81 -23.74
CA ASN A 110 -4.17 -3.18 -22.33
C ASN A 110 -4.10 -4.71 -22.17
N PRO A 111 -2.89 -5.32 -22.20
CA PRO A 111 -2.76 -6.78 -22.17
C PRO A 111 -3.01 -7.39 -20.80
N ASP A 112 -2.94 -6.61 -19.74
CA ASP A 112 -3.13 -7.00 -18.34
C ASP A 112 -4.59 -7.32 -17.96
N ILE A 113 -5.57 -6.88 -18.79
CA ILE A 113 -6.99 -7.20 -18.60
C ILE A 113 -7.44 -8.46 -19.35
N LEU A 114 -6.58 -9.03 -20.19
CA LEU A 114 -6.89 -10.18 -21.03
C LEU A 114 -6.82 -11.48 -20.23
N ASP A 115 -7.62 -12.47 -20.64
CA ASP A 115 -7.52 -13.80 -20.09
C ASP A 115 -6.39 -14.64 -20.72
N SER A 116 -6.20 -15.87 -20.22
CA SER A 116 -5.10 -16.74 -20.67
C SER A 116 -5.21 -17.08 -22.15
N ASP A 117 -6.43 -17.34 -22.64
CA ASP A 117 -6.65 -17.78 -24.02
C ASP A 117 -6.44 -16.62 -25.00
N GLU A 118 -6.92 -15.42 -24.63
CA GLU A 118 -6.73 -14.18 -25.42
C GLU A 118 -5.26 -13.81 -25.54
N ILE A 119 -4.49 -13.92 -24.45
CA ILE A 119 -3.03 -13.66 -24.48
C ILE A 119 -2.30 -14.71 -25.31
N ASP A 120 -2.63 -16.00 -25.16
CA ASP A 120 -2.01 -17.08 -25.92
C ASP A 120 -2.25 -16.88 -27.43
N ASP A 121 -3.45 -16.46 -27.83
CA ASP A 121 -3.77 -16.11 -29.21
C ASP A 121 -2.91 -14.95 -29.73
N ILE A 122 -2.64 -13.93 -28.92
CA ILE A 122 -1.74 -12.82 -29.28
C ILE A 122 -0.31 -13.32 -29.47
N LEU A 123 0.21 -14.14 -28.53
CA LEU A 123 1.56 -14.68 -28.60
C LEU A 123 1.79 -15.48 -29.88
N VAL A 124 0.82 -16.31 -30.25
CA VAL A 124 0.87 -17.19 -31.44
C VAL A 124 0.67 -16.39 -32.72
N SER A 125 -0.40 -15.58 -32.83
CA SER A 125 -0.75 -14.84 -34.05
C SER A 125 0.29 -13.82 -34.47
N ASN A 126 0.97 -13.19 -33.50
CA ASN A 126 2.03 -12.22 -33.76
C ASN A 126 3.43 -12.83 -33.83
N ASN A 127 3.56 -14.16 -33.72
CA ASN A 127 4.85 -14.87 -33.75
C ASN A 127 5.87 -14.29 -32.75
N ILE A 128 5.44 -14.00 -31.51
CA ILE A 128 6.27 -13.35 -30.50
C ILE A 128 7.46 -14.23 -30.16
N GLU A 129 8.66 -13.67 -30.28
CA GLU A 129 9.91 -14.38 -30.06
C GLU A 129 10.30 -14.38 -28.57
N CYS A 130 10.81 -15.51 -28.09
CA CYS A 130 11.41 -15.61 -26.77
C CYS A 130 12.60 -14.63 -26.64
N PRO A 131 12.60 -13.68 -25.71
CA PRO A 131 13.70 -12.73 -25.53
C PRO A 131 15.05 -13.37 -25.22
N ASN A 132 15.07 -14.63 -24.77
CA ASN A 132 16.30 -15.35 -24.42
C ASN A 132 16.90 -16.17 -25.58
N CYS A 133 16.07 -16.83 -26.39
CA CYS A 133 16.58 -17.77 -27.40
C CYS A 133 15.96 -17.61 -28.80
N GLY A 134 15.04 -16.67 -29.01
CA GLY A 134 14.38 -16.42 -30.30
C GLY A 134 13.34 -17.46 -30.72
N GLU A 135 13.02 -18.46 -29.89
CA GLU A 135 11.97 -19.44 -30.16
C GLU A 135 10.58 -18.79 -30.09
N LYS A 136 9.62 -19.31 -30.84
CA LYS A 136 8.26 -18.75 -30.94
C LYS A 136 7.19 -19.65 -30.31
N GLU A 137 7.60 -20.79 -29.79
CA GLU A 137 6.68 -21.72 -29.15
C GLU A 137 6.62 -21.47 -27.63
N TRP A 138 5.40 -21.26 -27.14
CA TRP A 138 5.11 -20.98 -25.75
C TRP A 138 4.25 -22.10 -25.15
N THR A 139 4.40 -22.33 -23.86
CA THR A 139 3.43 -23.14 -23.11
C THR A 139 2.16 -22.33 -22.88
N PRO A 140 0.99 -22.97 -22.71
CA PRO A 140 -0.23 -22.25 -22.36
C PRO A 140 -0.02 -21.36 -21.13
N SER A 141 -0.52 -20.14 -21.22
CA SER A 141 -0.48 -19.18 -20.12
C SER A 141 -1.34 -19.65 -18.95
N ARG A 142 -0.86 -19.41 -17.73
CA ARG A 142 -1.55 -19.80 -16.52
C ARG A 142 -1.34 -18.80 -15.41
N PRO A 143 -2.32 -18.59 -14.51
CA PRO A 143 -2.14 -17.72 -13.35
C PRO A 143 -1.07 -18.30 -12.40
N MET A 144 -0.19 -17.44 -11.92
CA MET A 144 0.81 -17.74 -10.90
C MET A 144 0.65 -16.75 -9.75
N ASN A 145 0.32 -17.26 -8.56
CA ASN A 145 0.24 -16.40 -7.38
C ASN A 145 1.65 -15.93 -6.96
N LEU A 146 1.78 -14.63 -6.75
CA LEU A 146 3.07 -13.99 -6.47
C LEU A 146 3.50 -14.05 -5.00
N MET A 147 2.73 -14.66 -4.10
CA MET A 147 3.12 -14.74 -2.69
C MET A 147 4.12 -15.85 -2.41
N PHE A 148 5.10 -15.57 -1.54
CA PHE A 148 5.98 -16.58 -0.97
C PHE A 148 5.28 -17.30 0.18
N GLY A 149 4.93 -18.59 -0.02
CA GLY A 149 4.29 -19.42 1.00
C GLY A 149 5.27 -19.96 2.04
N THR A 150 4.82 -20.07 3.29
CA THR A 150 5.54 -20.69 4.41
C THR A 150 4.54 -21.33 5.38
N LYS A 151 5.04 -21.93 6.47
CA LYS A 151 4.21 -22.54 7.52
C LYS A 151 4.62 -22.07 8.90
N ILE A 152 3.63 -21.77 9.74
CA ILE A 152 3.81 -21.45 11.15
C ILE A 152 3.51 -22.69 11.99
N GLY A 153 4.44 -23.08 12.87
CA GLY A 153 4.35 -24.26 13.71
C GLY A 153 4.91 -25.53 13.07
N ALA A 154 4.82 -26.63 13.81
CA ALA A 154 5.44 -27.89 13.41
C ALA A 154 4.41 -28.98 13.11
N MET A 155 4.75 -29.90 12.23
CA MET A 155 4.01 -31.11 11.87
C MET A 155 2.53 -30.86 11.53
N LYS A 156 1.59 -31.68 12.07
CA LYS A 156 0.15 -31.61 11.79
C LYS A 156 -0.53 -30.35 12.34
N ALA A 157 0.08 -29.66 13.30
CA ALA A 157 -0.43 -28.42 13.86
C ALA A 157 0.05 -27.16 13.08
N SER A 158 0.82 -27.33 11.99
CA SER A 158 1.29 -26.21 11.20
C SER A 158 0.13 -25.52 10.48
N ARG A 159 0.21 -24.19 10.42
CA ARG A 159 -0.77 -23.33 9.72
C ARG A 159 -0.10 -22.72 8.51
N GLN A 160 -0.85 -22.60 7.42
CA GLN A 160 -0.38 -21.90 6.22
C GLN A 160 -0.19 -20.42 6.53
N ALA A 161 0.89 -19.86 6.01
CA ALA A 161 1.22 -18.45 6.10
C ALA A 161 2.02 -18.03 4.86
N TYR A 162 2.21 -16.73 4.70
CA TYR A 162 2.96 -16.16 3.60
C TYR A 162 3.86 -15.03 4.09
N MET A 163 4.93 -14.77 3.36
CA MET A 163 5.67 -13.52 3.49
C MET A 163 4.77 -12.40 2.95
N ARG A 164 4.59 -11.31 3.70
CA ARG A 164 3.66 -10.24 3.36
C ARG A 164 3.97 -9.59 2.00
N PRO A 165 3.00 -9.44 1.08
CA PRO A 165 3.22 -8.75 -0.18
C PRO A 165 3.18 -7.22 -0.06
N GLU A 166 2.65 -6.71 1.08
CA GLU A 166 2.47 -5.29 1.45
C GLU A 166 2.49 -5.14 2.98
N THR A 167 2.54 -3.92 3.49
CA THR A 167 2.52 -3.66 4.95
C THR A 167 1.15 -3.24 5.48
N ALA A 168 0.20 -2.90 4.60
CA ALA A 168 -1.14 -2.39 4.91
C ALA A 168 -1.94 -3.29 5.86
N GLN A 169 -1.93 -4.60 5.63
CA GLN A 169 -2.75 -5.55 6.38
C GLN A 169 -2.47 -5.53 7.89
N GLY A 170 -1.21 -5.31 8.28
CA GLY A 170 -0.82 -5.15 9.68
C GLY A 170 -1.49 -3.93 10.34
N MET A 171 -1.62 -2.83 9.61
CA MET A 171 -2.24 -1.59 10.08
C MET A 171 -3.76 -1.76 10.25
N PHE A 172 -4.43 -2.44 9.31
CA PHE A 172 -5.86 -2.75 9.42
C PHE A 172 -6.16 -3.62 10.64
N MET A 173 -5.36 -4.65 10.89
CA MET A 173 -5.55 -5.52 12.06
C MET A 173 -5.31 -4.78 13.39
N LEU A 174 -4.47 -3.76 13.41
CA LEU A 174 -4.21 -2.93 14.59
C LEU A 174 -5.21 -1.78 14.77
N PHE A 175 -6.15 -1.55 13.84
CA PHE A 175 -7.13 -0.47 13.92
C PHE A 175 -7.80 -0.33 15.30
N PRO A 176 -8.28 -1.40 15.98
CA PRO A 176 -8.94 -1.24 17.28
C PRO A 176 -8.01 -0.68 18.37
N SER A 177 -6.71 -0.99 18.29
CA SER A 177 -5.70 -0.49 19.23
C SER A 177 -5.32 0.95 18.91
N LEU A 178 -5.16 1.28 17.62
CA LEU A 178 -4.89 2.62 17.14
C LEU A 178 -6.05 3.57 17.45
N TYR A 179 -7.29 3.15 17.20
CA TYR A 179 -8.48 3.92 17.51
C TYR A 179 -8.57 4.26 19.01
N ARG A 180 -8.24 3.31 19.90
CA ARG A 180 -8.12 3.61 21.35
C ARG A 180 -6.97 4.56 21.65
N HIS A 181 -5.81 4.43 20.97
CA HIS A 181 -4.68 5.33 21.14
C HIS A 181 -5.07 6.78 20.82
N PHE A 182 -5.81 7.00 19.76
CA PHE A 182 -6.35 8.29 19.33
C PHE A 182 -7.65 8.69 20.05
N ARG A 183 -7.94 8.06 21.23
CA ARG A 183 -9.10 8.36 22.08
C ARG A 183 -10.42 8.26 21.33
N GLN A 184 -10.52 7.26 20.44
CA GLN A 184 -11.70 6.98 19.62
C GLN A 184 -12.13 8.17 18.74
N LYS A 185 -11.17 8.90 18.20
CA LYS A 185 -11.42 10.01 17.28
C LYS A 185 -10.75 9.76 15.94
N LEU A 186 -11.41 10.19 14.89
CA LEU A 186 -10.90 10.30 13.52
C LEU A 186 -10.69 11.78 13.19
N PRO A 187 -9.83 12.14 12.21
CA PRO A 187 -8.97 11.23 11.47
C PRO A 187 -7.69 10.88 12.24
N PHE A 188 -7.05 9.78 11.88
CA PHE A 188 -5.69 9.44 12.29
C PHE A 188 -5.04 8.50 11.27
N GLY A 189 -3.72 8.42 11.28
CA GLY A 189 -2.96 7.52 10.41
C GLY A 189 -2.02 6.61 11.17
N ALA A 190 -1.68 5.49 10.54
CA ALA A 190 -0.58 4.63 10.93
C ALA A 190 0.37 4.48 9.75
N ILE A 191 1.67 4.48 10.03
CA ILE A 191 2.71 4.18 9.04
C ILE A 191 3.47 2.93 9.42
N GLN A 192 3.90 2.21 8.40
CA GLN A 192 4.83 1.10 8.55
C GLN A 192 5.85 1.11 7.42
N THR A 193 7.12 0.91 7.79
CA THR A 193 8.20 0.63 6.85
C THR A 193 8.62 -0.83 6.97
N GLY A 194 9.18 -1.40 5.91
CA GLY A 194 9.71 -2.75 5.99
C GLY A 194 9.85 -3.44 4.66
N LYS A 195 10.01 -4.76 4.73
CA LYS A 195 10.10 -5.61 3.55
C LYS A 195 8.74 -6.07 3.09
N GLY A 196 8.52 -5.96 1.77
CA GLY A 196 7.49 -6.66 1.02
C GLY A 196 8.11 -7.75 0.15
N TYR A 197 7.32 -8.76 -0.21
CA TYR A 197 7.77 -9.95 -0.91
C TYR A 197 6.80 -10.31 -2.03
N ARG A 198 7.31 -10.33 -3.27
CA ARG A 198 6.54 -10.76 -4.45
C ARG A 198 7.39 -11.68 -5.30
N ASN A 199 6.97 -12.91 -5.50
CA ASN A 199 7.70 -13.89 -6.28
C ASN A 199 7.61 -13.60 -7.79
N GLU A 200 8.16 -12.47 -8.18
CA GLU A 200 8.16 -11.96 -9.56
C GLU A 200 8.66 -13.01 -10.56
N ILE A 201 7.95 -13.17 -11.67
CA ILE A 201 8.22 -14.20 -12.68
C ILE A 201 9.57 -13.97 -13.36
N SER A 202 9.84 -12.76 -13.80
CA SER A 202 11.10 -12.39 -14.46
C SER A 202 11.54 -10.99 -14.04
N PRO A 203 12.09 -10.84 -12.82
CA PRO A 203 12.54 -9.53 -12.37
C PRO A 203 13.70 -9.04 -13.23
N ARG A 204 13.55 -7.86 -13.79
CA ARG A 204 14.51 -7.17 -14.66
C ARG A 204 14.64 -5.71 -14.22
N GLN A 205 15.51 -4.94 -14.88
CA GLN A 205 15.70 -3.50 -14.65
C GLN A 205 16.25 -3.16 -13.24
N GLY A 206 17.19 -3.97 -12.72
CA GLY A 206 17.91 -3.64 -11.50
C GLY A 206 17.02 -3.56 -10.26
N MET A 207 16.92 -2.36 -9.65
CA MET A 207 16.16 -2.11 -8.44
C MET A 207 14.66 -1.84 -8.66
N ILE A 208 14.20 -1.75 -9.90
CA ILE A 208 12.80 -1.38 -10.23
C ILE A 208 11.83 -2.51 -9.87
N ARG A 209 12.24 -3.76 -10.12
CA ARG A 209 11.40 -4.95 -9.87
C ARG A 209 12.18 -6.00 -9.10
N LEU A 210 11.92 -6.07 -7.81
CA LEU A 210 12.58 -6.98 -6.86
C LEU A 210 11.60 -8.01 -6.33
N ARG A 211 12.11 -9.16 -5.88
CA ARG A 211 11.34 -10.20 -5.16
C ARG A 211 11.22 -9.93 -3.67
N GLU A 212 12.22 -9.30 -3.11
CA GLU A 212 12.23 -8.74 -1.76
C GLU A 212 12.59 -7.26 -1.86
N PHE A 213 11.71 -6.39 -1.45
CA PHE A 213 11.85 -4.94 -1.62
C PHE A 213 11.50 -4.17 -0.35
N ASN A 214 12.08 -2.99 -0.21
CA ASN A 214 11.73 -2.07 0.86
C ASN A 214 10.52 -1.25 0.42
N MET A 215 9.54 -1.17 1.31
CA MET A 215 8.34 -0.37 1.11
C MET A 215 8.02 0.41 2.37
N ALA A 216 7.19 1.43 2.20
CA ALA A 216 6.69 2.26 3.28
C ALA A 216 5.25 2.65 2.93
N GLU A 217 4.31 2.36 3.81
CA GLU A 217 2.88 2.61 3.60
C GLU A 217 2.29 3.39 4.75
N LEU A 218 1.30 4.19 4.43
CA LEU A 218 0.49 4.96 5.37
C LEU A 218 -0.97 4.59 5.14
N GLU A 219 -1.67 4.23 6.22
CA GLU A 219 -3.11 4.05 6.22
C GLU A 219 -3.75 5.17 7.05
N TYR A 220 -4.45 6.07 6.38
CA TYR A 220 -5.10 7.22 7.02
C TYR A 220 -6.61 7.00 7.08
N PHE A 221 -7.10 6.81 8.30
CA PHE A 221 -8.50 6.49 8.58
C PHE A 221 -9.33 7.75 8.74
N ILE A 222 -10.40 7.86 7.95
CA ILE A 222 -11.27 9.04 7.91
C ILE A 222 -12.75 8.68 8.06
N ASP A 223 -13.53 9.66 8.49
CA ASP A 223 -14.98 9.63 8.36
C ASP A 223 -15.36 10.23 6.99
N PRO A 224 -15.98 9.46 6.06
CA PRO A 224 -16.34 9.96 4.74
C PRO A 224 -17.41 11.07 4.78
N GLU A 225 -18.24 11.12 5.82
CA GLU A 225 -19.23 12.19 5.97
C GLU A 225 -18.66 13.45 6.64
N SER A 226 -17.49 13.32 7.27
CA SER A 226 -16.77 14.43 7.90
C SER A 226 -15.28 14.36 7.56
N PRO A 227 -14.91 14.51 6.28
CA PRO A 227 -13.53 14.40 5.85
C PRO A 227 -12.65 15.47 6.53
N PRO A 228 -11.36 15.18 6.74
CA PRO A 228 -10.46 16.11 7.42
C PRO A 228 -10.34 17.44 6.67
N LEU A 229 -10.27 18.53 7.41
CA LEU A 229 -9.98 19.86 6.88
C LEU A 229 -8.46 19.97 6.63
N VAL A 230 -8.03 19.57 5.45
CA VAL A 230 -6.61 19.68 5.04
C VAL A 230 -6.35 21.02 4.35
N ASP A 231 -5.28 21.70 4.75
CA ASP A 231 -4.88 22.97 4.13
C ASP A 231 -3.91 22.73 2.98
N ILE A 232 -4.36 23.06 1.78
CA ILE A 232 -3.58 23.01 0.55
C ILE A 232 -3.41 24.38 -0.10
N SER A 233 -3.82 25.45 0.59
CA SER A 233 -3.84 26.82 0.03
C SER A 233 -2.47 27.33 -0.40
N MET A 234 -1.41 26.83 0.23
CA MET A 234 0.00 27.19 -0.04
C MET A 234 0.64 26.33 -1.14
N LYS A 235 -0.06 25.30 -1.65
CA LYS A 235 0.47 24.34 -2.63
C LYS A 235 0.31 24.88 -4.06
N LYS A 236 1.15 25.85 -4.40
CA LYS A 236 1.15 26.59 -5.68
C LYS A 236 2.19 26.12 -6.69
N GLU A 237 2.99 25.13 -6.33
CA GLU A 237 3.97 24.51 -7.23
C GLU A 237 3.26 23.90 -8.44
N ILE A 238 3.77 24.19 -9.63
CA ILE A 238 3.22 23.63 -10.89
C ILE A 238 3.74 22.21 -11.06
N ILE A 239 2.81 21.29 -11.14
CA ILE A 239 3.05 19.85 -11.30
C ILE A 239 2.49 19.34 -12.62
N SER A 240 2.95 18.18 -13.06
CA SER A 240 2.43 17.48 -14.24
C SER A 240 1.40 16.43 -13.80
N LEU A 241 0.16 16.58 -14.27
CA LEU A 241 -0.96 15.69 -14.00
C LEU A 241 -1.39 15.01 -15.29
N ILE A 242 -1.71 13.72 -15.22
CA ILE A 242 -2.34 12.95 -16.29
C ILE A 242 -3.64 12.37 -15.71
N PRO A 243 -4.76 13.09 -15.84
CA PRO A 243 -6.05 12.62 -15.35
C PRO A 243 -6.56 11.44 -16.18
N ASP A 244 -7.58 10.75 -15.65
CA ASP A 244 -8.34 9.73 -16.39
C ASP A 244 -8.90 10.35 -17.69
N PRO A 245 -8.53 9.82 -18.87
CA PRO A 245 -8.91 10.39 -20.15
C PRO A 245 -10.39 10.21 -20.50
N LYS A 246 -11.15 9.38 -19.77
CA LYS A 246 -12.57 9.08 -20.01
C LYS A 246 -12.89 8.72 -21.47
N GLY A 247 -11.99 7.96 -22.10
CA GLY A 247 -12.13 7.54 -23.50
C GLY A 247 -11.53 8.48 -24.54
N HIS A 248 -10.81 9.54 -24.12
CA HIS A 248 -10.02 10.42 -24.98
C HIS A 248 -8.53 10.07 -24.91
N GLU A 249 -7.68 10.77 -25.68
CA GLU A 249 -6.23 10.63 -25.53
C GLU A 249 -5.74 11.20 -24.18
N ARG A 250 -4.74 10.57 -23.58
CA ARG A 250 -4.14 11.04 -22.33
C ARG A 250 -3.33 12.32 -22.56
N GLU A 251 -3.66 13.38 -21.85
CA GLU A 251 -2.97 14.66 -21.92
C GLU A 251 -2.25 14.98 -20.61
N VAL A 252 -1.08 15.62 -20.71
CA VAL A 252 -0.35 16.15 -19.57
C VAL A 252 -0.84 17.56 -19.28
N ILE A 253 -1.47 17.75 -18.15
CA ILE A 253 -1.95 19.04 -17.65
C ILE A 253 -0.96 19.58 -16.62
N LYS A 254 -0.60 20.87 -16.73
CA LYS A 254 0.28 21.54 -15.77
C LYS A 254 -0.52 22.52 -14.93
N LEU A 255 -0.76 22.16 -13.67
CA LEU A 255 -1.48 22.97 -12.69
C LEU A 255 -0.82 22.86 -11.31
N SER A 256 -1.17 23.78 -10.40
CA SER A 256 -0.85 23.58 -8.99
C SER A 256 -1.82 22.58 -8.35
N PHE A 257 -1.41 21.94 -7.24
CA PHE A 257 -2.32 21.09 -6.46
C PHE A 257 -3.58 21.85 -6.04
N HIS A 258 -3.39 23.10 -5.59
CA HIS A 258 -4.49 23.99 -5.21
C HIS A 258 -5.49 24.17 -6.35
N ASP A 259 -5.01 24.52 -7.56
CA ASP A 259 -5.88 24.77 -8.70
C ASP A 259 -6.51 23.48 -9.24
N ALA A 260 -5.77 22.37 -9.26
CA ALA A 260 -6.26 21.07 -9.69
C ALA A 260 -7.45 20.58 -8.84
N ILE A 261 -7.38 20.78 -7.52
CA ILE A 261 -8.48 20.45 -6.60
C ILE A 261 -9.66 21.42 -6.78
N ASN A 262 -9.41 22.73 -6.86
CA ASN A 262 -10.48 23.71 -7.02
C ASN A 262 -11.22 23.59 -8.36
N GLN A 263 -10.54 23.14 -9.42
CA GLN A 263 -11.14 22.86 -10.72
C GLN A 263 -11.78 21.46 -10.81
N GLY A 264 -11.70 20.64 -9.74
CA GLY A 264 -12.26 19.29 -9.70
C GLY A 264 -11.53 18.26 -10.53
N LEU A 265 -10.27 18.54 -10.92
CA LEU A 265 -9.40 17.57 -11.60
C LEU A 265 -8.96 16.46 -10.61
N ILE A 266 -8.57 16.86 -9.40
CA ILE A 266 -8.43 15.98 -8.25
C ILE A 266 -9.72 16.12 -7.43
N LYS A 267 -10.53 15.07 -7.42
CA LYS A 267 -11.87 15.11 -6.83
C LYS A 267 -11.86 15.08 -5.31
N ASP A 268 -11.06 14.17 -4.76
CA ASP A 268 -10.92 14.00 -3.32
C ASP A 268 -9.84 14.95 -2.78
N ARG A 269 -10.25 15.90 -1.95
CA ARG A 269 -9.34 16.87 -1.34
C ARG A 269 -8.28 16.19 -0.44
N THR A 270 -8.64 15.10 0.22
CA THR A 270 -7.73 14.34 1.09
C THR A 270 -6.68 13.62 0.26
N VAL A 271 -7.08 12.98 -0.85
CA VAL A 271 -6.14 12.41 -1.84
C VAL A 271 -5.21 13.52 -2.36
N GLY A 272 -5.74 14.66 -2.77
CA GLY A 272 -4.95 15.81 -3.21
C GLY A 272 -3.93 16.31 -2.18
N TYR A 273 -4.27 16.30 -0.90
CA TYR A 273 -3.34 16.60 0.18
C TYR A 273 -2.19 15.57 0.21
N PHE A 274 -2.49 14.27 0.15
CA PHE A 274 -1.46 13.23 0.15
C PHE A 274 -0.57 13.25 -1.11
N LEU A 275 -1.13 13.58 -2.28
CA LEU A 275 -0.35 13.84 -3.49
C LEU A 275 0.65 14.97 -3.26
N SER A 276 0.23 16.09 -2.66
CA SER A 276 1.10 17.22 -2.38
C SER A 276 2.19 16.90 -1.35
N ARG A 277 1.87 16.11 -0.33
CA ARG A 277 2.84 15.64 0.67
C ARG A 277 3.85 14.67 0.07
N THR A 278 3.40 13.80 -0.85
CA THR A 278 4.28 12.91 -1.61
C THR A 278 5.28 13.71 -2.44
N TRP A 279 4.84 14.77 -3.12
CA TRP A 279 5.71 15.68 -3.84
C TRP A 279 6.78 16.30 -2.91
N ASP A 280 6.38 16.86 -1.76
CA ASP A 280 7.31 17.46 -0.81
C ASP A 280 8.40 16.48 -0.34
N PHE A 281 8.00 15.25 -0.04
CA PHE A 281 8.94 14.21 0.36
C PHE A 281 9.95 13.90 -0.76
N LEU A 282 9.47 13.70 -2.00
CA LEU A 282 10.34 13.36 -3.13
C LEU A 282 11.36 14.47 -3.43
N ILE A 283 10.94 15.74 -3.36
CA ILE A 283 11.85 16.87 -3.52
C ILE A 283 12.90 16.90 -2.39
N LYS A 284 12.45 16.69 -1.15
CA LYS A 284 13.34 16.64 0.02
C LYS A 284 14.46 15.61 -0.13
N VAL A 285 14.16 14.43 -0.67
CA VAL A 285 15.13 13.36 -0.87
C VAL A 285 15.96 13.48 -2.16
N GLY A 286 15.71 14.52 -2.97
CA GLY A 286 16.55 14.89 -4.10
C GLY A 286 16.05 14.39 -5.47
N ILE A 287 14.78 14.09 -5.61
CA ILE A 287 14.18 13.85 -6.93
C ILE A 287 14.00 15.18 -7.66
N ASP A 288 14.36 15.20 -8.94
CA ASP A 288 14.17 16.36 -9.80
C ASP A 288 12.68 16.64 -10.03
N PRO A 289 12.15 17.82 -9.65
CA PRO A 289 10.74 18.17 -9.81
C PRO A 289 10.25 18.08 -11.26
N SER A 290 11.11 18.34 -12.24
CA SER A 290 10.73 18.24 -13.66
C SER A 290 10.52 16.81 -14.16
N LYS A 291 10.95 15.84 -13.36
CA LYS A 291 10.87 14.40 -13.65
C LYS A 291 9.83 13.68 -12.78
N ILE A 292 8.88 14.39 -12.19
CA ILE A 292 7.76 13.83 -11.43
C ILE A 292 6.47 14.14 -12.17
N ARG A 293 5.59 13.16 -12.28
CA ARG A 293 4.21 13.35 -12.71
C ARG A 293 3.25 12.48 -11.91
N PHE A 294 1.98 12.87 -11.87
CA PHE A 294 0.91 12.10 -11.24
C PHE A 294 -0.07 11.64 -12.31
N ARG A 295 -0.28 10.33 -12.40
CA ARG A 295 -1.18 9.68 -13.35
C ARG A 295 -2.37 9.09 -12.60
N GLN A 296 -3.57 9.51 -12.98
CA GLN A 296 -4.79 8.91 -12.46
C GLN A 296 -5.08 7.59 -13.17
N HIS A 297 -5.51 6.60 -12.42
CA HIS A 297 -5.99 5.33 -12.96
C HIS A 297 -7.27 5.54 -13.76
N GLU A 298 -7.42 4.81 -14.86
CA GLU A 298 -8.69 4.71 -15.58
C GLU A 298 -9.68 3.86 -14.78
N GLY A 299 -10.97 4.07 -15.00
CA GLY A 299 -12.00 3.31 -14.30
C GLY A 299 -11.90 1.79 -14.48
N THR A 300 -11.26 1.33 -15.56
CA THR A 300 -10.99 -0.09 -15.86
C THR A 300 -9.72 -0.62 -15.17
N GLU A 301 -8.78 0.25 -14.81
CA GLU A 301 -7.53 -0.08 -14.09
C GLU A 301 -7.74 -0.10 -12.57
N MET A 302 -8.74 0.66 -12.08
CA MET A 302 -8.98 0.77 -10.65
C MET A 302 -9.45 -0.55 -10.06
N ALA A 303 -8.88 -0.93 -8.93
CA ALA A 303 -9.42 -2.00 -8.11
C ALA A 303 -10.88 -1.70 -7.76
N HIS A 304 -11.74 -2.72 -7.73
CA HIS A 304 -13.19 -2.59 -7.52
C HIS A 304 -13.60 -1.83 -6.25
N TYR A 305 -12.67 -1.61 -5.34
CA TYR A 305 -12.87 -0.96 -4.05
C TYR A 305 -12.33 0.47 -3.98
N ALA A 306 -11.57 0.95 -4.97
CA ALA A 306 -11.02 2.29 -4.98
C ALA A 306 -11.97 3.29 -5.65
N GLU A 307 -12.17 4.46 -5.03
CA GLU A 307 -12.93 5.58 -5.62
C GLU A 307 -12.04 6.53 -6.43
N ASP A 308 -10.79 6.67 -6.04
CA ASP A 308 -9.79 7.50 -6.71
C ASP A 308 -8.39 6.92 -6.45
N CYS A 309 -7.60 6.77 -7.49
CA CYS A 309 -6.25 6.22 -7.42
C CYS A 309 -5.31 6.99 -8.37
N TRP A 310 -4.18 7.40 -7.84
CA TRP A 310 -3.14 8.14 -8.55
C TRP A 310 -1.78 7.51 -8.34
N ASP A 311 -1.04 7.31 -9.43
CA ASP A 311 0.36 6.94 -9.39
C ASP A 311 1.24 8.17 -9.43
N CYS A 312 2.21 8.26 -8.53
CA CYS A 312 3.33 9.17 -8.69
C CYS A 312 4.44 8.44 -9.44
N GLU A 313 4.64 8.86 -10.69
CA GLU A 313 5.66 8.32 -11.59
C GLU A 313 6.88 9.23 -11.63
N ILE A 314 8.07 8.62 -11.66
CA ILE A 314 9.35 9.32 -11.75
C ILE A 314 10.05 8.90 -13.04
N LEU A 315 10.51 9.89 -13.81
CA LEU A 315 11.26 9.67 -15.04
C LEU A 315 12.72 9.37 -14.73
N GLY A 316 13.20 8.22 -15.17
CA GLY A 316 14.60 7.82 -15.14
C GLY A 316 15.03 7.20 -16.46
N GLU A 317 16.18 6.58 -16.49
CA GLU A 317 16.73 5.88 -17.67
C GLU A 317 15.84 4.74 -18.19
N HIS A 318 14.98 4.19 -17.33
CA HIS A 318 14.00 3.16 -17.71
C HIS A 318 12.64 3.73 -18.14
N GLY A 319 12.54 5.04 -18.34
CA GLY A 319 11.28 5.75 -18.62
C GLY A 319 10.55 6.15 -17.36
N TRP A 320 9.25 6.37 -17.48
CA TRP A 320 8.36 6.69 -16.35
C TRP A 320 8.06 5.43 -15.55
N ILE A 321 8.39 5.47 -14.27
CA ILE A 321 8.19 4.35 -13.35
C ILE A 321 7.32 4.81 -12.18
N GLU A 322 6.25 4.10 -11.91
CA GLU A 322 5.45 4.23 -10.70
C GLU A 322 6.31 3.95 -9.47
N CYS A 323 6.40 4.94 -8.60
CA CYS A 323 7.16 4.85 -7.35
C CYS A 323 6.29 4.98 -6.11
N VAL A 324 5.13 5.62 -6.23
CA VAL A 324 4.15 5.76 -5.14
C VAL A 324 2.75 5.63 -5.72
N GLY A 325 1.92 4.77 -5.12
CA GLY A 325 0.49 4.73 -5.34
C GLY A 325 -0.23 5.51 -4.25
N ILE A 326 -1.22 6.33 -4.59
CA ILE A 326 -2.08 7.04 -3.62
C ILE A 326 -3.53 6.74 -3.96
N ALA A 327 -4.22 6.04 -3.06
CA ALA A 327 -5.59 5.57 -3.30
C ALA A 327 -6.55 5.92 -2.16
N ASN A 328 -7.80 6.26 -2.51
CA ASN A 328 -8.93 6.15 -1.60
C ASN A 328 -9.50 4.74 -1.71
N ARG A 329 -9.16 3.88 -0.75
CA ARG A 329 -9.56 2.47 -0.68
C ARG A 329 -10.98 2.28 -0.14
N THR A 330 -11.69 3.36 0.13
CA THR A 330 -12.98 3.33 0.83
C THR A 330 -12.92 2.55 2.15
N CYS A 331 -13.97 1.86 2.54
CA CYS A 331 -14.01 0.98 3.71
C CYS A 331 -13.78 -0.51 3.37
N HIS A 332 -13.35 -0.82 2.13
CA HIS A 332 -13.37 -2.18 1.59
C HIS A 332 -12.56 -3.17 2.44
N ASP A 333 -11.29 -2.85 2.74
CA ASP A 333 -10.41 -3.76 3.48
C ASP A 333 -10.94 -4.05 4.88
N LEU A 334 -11.36 -3.01 5.60
CA LEU A 334 -11.91 -3.16 6.95
C LEU A 334 -13.19 -4.01 6.95
N LEU A 335 -14.09 -3.78 5.98
CA LEU A 335 -15.32 -4.59 5.82
C LEU A 335 -15.01 -6.03 5.43
N SER A 336 -14.05 -6.27 4.56
CA SER A 336 -13.62 -7.62 4.15
C SER A 336 -13.10 -8.41 5.35
N HIS A 337 -12.28 -7.78 6.20
CA HIS A 337 -11.80 -8.39 7.45
C HIS A 337 -12.92 -8.60 8.47
N GLU A 338 -13.84 -7.67 8.64
CA GLU A 338 -15.01 -7.84 9.52
C GLU A 338 -15.86 -9.03 9.07
N LYS A 339 -16.17 -9.09 7.78
CA LYS A 339 -16.97 -10.17 7.19
C LYS A 339 -16.29 -11.52 7.36
N TYR A 340 -14.99 -11.64 7.07
CA TYR A 340 -14.26 -12.90 7.17
C TYR A 340 -14.07 -13.36 8.61
N SER A 341 -13.78 -12.43 9.54
CA SER A 341 -13.58 -12.74 10.97
C SER A 341 -14.89 -12.85 11.75
N ASN A 342 -16.02 -12.50 11.16
CA ASN A 342 -17.32 -12.34 11.83
C ASN A 342 -17.24 -11.43 13.06
N SER A 343 -16.51 -10.32 12.96
CA SER A 343 -16.24 -9.36 14.05
C SER A 343 -16.63 -7.95 13.61
N ASN A 344 -17.10 -7.13 14.51
CA ASN A 344 -17.41 -5.71 14.28
C ASN A 344 -16.36 -4.79 14.93
N SER A 345 -15.13 -5.26 15.12
CA SER A 345 -14.10 -4.54 15.86
C SER A 345 -13.39 -3.42 15.05
N LEU A 346 -13.59 -3.37 13.74
CA LEU A 346 -12.93 -2.42 12.85
C LEU A 346 -13.80 -1.19 12.56
N ARG A 347 -14.70 -0.85 13.46
CA ARG A 347 -15.63 0.29 13.35
C ARG A 347 -15.23 1.44 14.23
N ALA A 348 -15.61 2.64 13.80
CA ALA A 348 -15.53 3.89 14.55
C ALA A 348 -16.92 4.38 14.92
N TRP A 349 -16.99 5.18 15.96
CA TRP A 349 -18.23 5.83 16.40
C TRP A 349 -18.31 7.24 15.87
N ARG A 350 -19.44 7.59 15.22
CA ARG A 350 -19.79 8.95 14.77
C ARG A 350 -20.86 9.49 15.68
N GLU A 351 -20.60 10.60 16.37
CA GLU A 351 -21.62 11.35 17.09
C GLU A 351 -22.46 12.19 16.14
N PHE A 352 -23.77 12.20 16.35
CA PHE A 352 -24.65 13.12 15.63
C PHE A 352 -24.61 14.51 16.30
N ASN A 353 -24.63 15.56 15.52
CA ASN A 353 -24.71 16.95 16.02
C ASN A 353 -25.96 17.15 16.90
N GLU A 354 -27.07 16.51 16.53
CA GLU A 354 -28.27 16.42 17.33
C GLU A 354 -28.73 14.95 17.40
N PRO A 355 -29.11 14.45 18.61
CA PRO A 355 -29.58 13.07 18.71
C PRO A 355 -30.78 12.82 17.81
N LYS A 356 -30.71 11.77 17.01
CA LYS A 356 -31.81 11.36 16.13
C LYS A 356 -32.82 10.55 16.94
N ASN A 357 -34.09 10.89 16.77
CA ASN A 357 -35.18 10.13 17.41
C ASN A 357 -35.64 9.05 16.44
N GLU A 358 -35.15 7.81 16.68
CA GLU A 358 -35.55 6.66 15.89
C GLU A 358 -36.73 5.98 16.54
N SER A 359 -37.85 5.91 15.82
CA SER A 359 -39.05 5.21 16.25
C SER A 359 -39.10 3.84 15.60
N LYS A 360 -39.02 2.81 16.41
CA LYS A 360 -39.10 1.41 15.95
C LYS A 360 -40.34 0.76 16.54
N GLU A 361 -41.10 0.10 15.68
CA GLU A 361 -42.20 -0.76 16.12
C GLU A 361 -41.57 -2.01 16.75
N VAL A 362 -41.98 -2.39 17.94
CA VAL A 362 -41.53 -3.56 18.66
C VAL A 362 -42.74 -4.37 19.19
N LEU A 363 -42.55 -5.65 19.39
CA LEU A 363 -43.50 -6.48 20.11
C LEU A 363 -43.18 -6.42 21.60
N ALA A 364 -43.91 -5.58 22.34
CA ALA A 364 -43.77 -5.51 23.80
C ALA A 364 -44.40 -6.73 24.44
N PRO A 365 -43.61 -7.51 25.20
CA PRO A 365 -44.11 -8.74 25.80
C PRO A 365 -45.07 -8.46 27.00
N ASN A 366 -46.19 -9.15 27.03
CA ASN A 366 -47.09 -9.14 28.17
C ASN A 366 -46.61 -10.19 29.17
N THR A 367 -45.77 -9.78 30.13
CA THR A 367 -45.16 -10.66 31.12
C THR A 367 -46.16 -11.35 32.04
N SER A 368 -47.34 -10.74 32.24
CA SER A 368 -48.42 -11.34 33.04
C SER A 368 -49.05 -12.57 32.41
N ILE A 369 -48.96 -12.69 31.07
CA ILE A 369 -49.43 -13.84 30.30
C ILE A 369 -48.27 -14.80 30.01
N LEU A 370 -47.14 -14.27 29.53
CA LEU A 370 -45.97 -15.08 29.19
C LEU A 370 -45.39 -15.87 30.38
N GLY A 371 -45.36 -15.26 31.59
CA GLY A 371 -44.86 -15.91 32.78
C GLY A 371 -45.60 -17.21 33.13
N PRO A 372 -46.94 -17.20 33.33
CA PRO A 372 -47.74 -18.38 33.61
C PRO A 372 -47.71 -19.44 32.50
N VAL A 373 -47.70 -19.02 31.21
CA VAL A 373 -47.72 -19.94 30.07
C VAL A 373 -46.37 -20.66 29.91
N PHE A 374 -45.28 -19.95 29.92
CA PHE A 374 -43.96 -20.53 29.63
C PHE A 374 -43.16 -20.89 30.90
N ARG A 375 -43.62 -20.49 32.09
CA ARG A 375 -43.01 -20.80 33.39
C ARG A 375 -41.47 -20.67 33.39
N GLY A 376 -40.76 -21.75 33.65
CA GLY A 376 -39.28 -21.76 33.69
C GLY A 376 -38.60 -21.36 32.34
N LYS A 377 -39.34 -21.34 31.26
CA LYS A 377 -38.83 -20.91 29.91
C LYS A 377 -39.19 -19.47 29.56
N ALA A 378 -39.93 -18.75 30.43
CA ALA A 378 -40.38 -17.40 30.15
C ALA A 378 -39.24 -16.42 29.84
N GLY A 379 -38.10 -16.54 30.54
CA GLY A 379 -36.91 -15.69 30.30
C GLY A 379 -36.31 -15.88 28.90
N ILE A 380 -36.21 -17.12 28.43
CA ILE A 380 -35.68 -17.44 27.10
C ILE A 380 -36.60 -16.93 25.98
N VAL A 381 -37.92 -16.99 26.22
CA VAL A 381 -38.93 -16.47 25.28
C VAL A 381 -38.88 -14.93 25.23
N LEU A 382 -38.75 -14.26 26.39
CA LEU A 382 -38.58 -12.81 26.42
C LEU A 382 -37.35 -12.34 25.66
N GLU A 383 -36.21 -12.97 25.91
CA GLU A 383 -34.96 -12.67 25.21
C GLU A 383 -35.08 -12.89 23.68
N ALA A 384 -35.72 -13.97 23.27
CA ALA A 384 -35.94 -14.24 21.84
C ALA A 384 -36.90 -13.25 21.19
N LEU A 385 -37.90 -12.74 21.90
CA LEU A 385 -38.80 -11.66 21.43
C LEU A 385 -38.06 -10.33 21.27
N GLU A 386 -37.16 -9.98 22.17
CA GLU A 386 -36.34 -8.78 22.11
C GLU A 386 -35.32 -8.82 20.95
N GLN A 387 -34.84 -10.00 20.61
CA GLN A 387 -33.86 -10.23 19.54
C GLN A 387 -34.48 -10.36 18.14
N LEU A 388 -35.82 -10.26 18.00
CA LEU A 388 -36.48 -10.31 16.69
C LEU A 388 -35.98 -9.19 15.77
N LYS A 389 -35.36 -9.57 14.66
CA LYS A 389 -34.88 -8.64 13.64
C LYS A 389 -36.03 -8.08 12.79
N GLU A 390 -37.01 -8.90 12.50
CA GLU A 390 -38.19 -8.56 11.72
C GLU A 390 -39.45 -8.91 12.49
N LEU A 391 -40.41 -7.98 12.49
CA LEU A 391 -41.68 -8.20 13.15
C LEU A 391 -42.58 -9.10 12.29
N PRO A 392 -43.23 -10.11 12.86
CA PRO A 392 -44.15 -10.95 12.11
C PRO A 392 -45.36 -10.14 11.63
N ASN A 393 -45.79 -10.38 10.39
CA ASN A 393 -46.93 -9.68 9.83
C ASN A 393 -48.25 -10.07 10.47
N THR A 394 -48.35 -11.31 10.97
CA THR A 394 -49.56 -11.89 11.54
C THR A 394 -49.29 -12.49 12.92
N LEU A 395 -50.33 -12.50 13.75
CA LEU A 395 -50.38 -13.24 15.00
C LEU A 395 -51.48 -14.30 14.89
N PRO A 396 -51.31 -15.55 15.41
CA PRO A 396 -50.09 -16.04 16.09
C PRO A 396 -48.95 -16.34 15.14
N PHE A 397 -47.69 -16.40 15.68
CA PHE A 397 -46.51 -16.83 14.95
C PHE A 397 -45.63 -17.77 15.76
N GLN A 398 -44.76 -18.53 15.08
CA GLN A 398 -43.81 -19.43 15.71
C GLN A 398 -42.46 -18.70 15.99
N LEU A 399 -42.13 -18.59 17.26
CA LEU A 399 -40.85 -18.03 17.71
C LEU A 399 -39.86 -19.17 17.99
N LEU A 400 -38.69 -19.10 17.39
CA LEU A 400 -37.59 -20.01 17.71
C LEU A 400 -36.80 -19.41 18.87
N VAL A 401 -36.74 -20.12 19.99
CA VAL A 401 -35.97 -19.70 21.16
C VAL A 401 -34.56 -20.31 21.18
N ASN A 402 -33.67 -19.75 22.00
CA ASN A 402 -32.23 -20.10 22.04
C ASN A 402 -31.93 -21.58 22.34
N ASP A 403 -32.85 -22.29 22.95
CA ASP A 403 -32.75 -23.75 23.22
C ASP A 403 -33.18 -24.64 22.03
N GLY A 404 -33.50 -24.02 20.86
CA GLY A 404 -33.99 -24.73 19.67
C GLY A 404 -35.46 -25.10 19.69
N THR A 405 -36.21 -24.75 20.73
CA THR A 405 -37.65 -25.01 20.82
C THR A 405 -38.42 -23.95 20.01
N LYS A 406 -39.49 -24.36 19.30
CA LYS A 406 -40.44 -23.43 18.71
C LYS A 406 -41.61 -23.23 19.63
N VAL A 407 -41.94 -21.98 19.91
CA VAL A 407 -43.10 -21.62 20.75
C VAL A 407 -44.08 -20.76 19.97
N GLU A 408 -45.36 -20.95 20.19
CA GLU A 408 -46.38 -20.12 19.55
C GLU A 408 -46.63 -18.86 20.39
N ILE A 409 -46.55 -17.70 19.77
CA ILE A 409 -46.83 -16.39 20.35
C ILE A 409 -48.18 -15.91 19.84
N THR A 410 -49.13 -15.74 20.74
CA THR A 410 -50.47 -15.27 20.38
C THR A 410 -50.61 -13.74 20.56
N ALA A 411 -51.69 -13.18 20.07
CA ALA A 411 -51.97 -11.76 20.15
C ALA A 411 -52.11 -11.21 21.59
N GLU A 412 -52.46 -12.08 22.54
CA GLU A 412 -52.62 -11.69 23.94
C GLU A 412 -51.24 -11.61 24.67
N MET A 413 -50.23 -12.32 24.14
CA MET A 413 -48.90 -12.42 24.72
C MET A 413 -48.00 -11.24 24.40
N VAL A 414 -48.33 -10.45 23.37
CA VAL A 414 -47.52 -9.35 22.87
C VAL A 414 -48.39 -8.20 22.39
N GLU A 415 -47.89 -6.99 22.54
CA GLU A 415 -48.55 -5.76 22.07
C GLU A 415 -47.58 -5.04 21.12
N ARG A 416 -48.08 -4.60 19.92
CA ARG A 416 -47.29 -3.76 19.05
C ARG A 416 -47.20 -2.35 19.66
N LYS A 417 -45.98 -1.89 19.92
CA LYS A 417 -45.68 -0.58 20.46
C LYS A 417 -44.62 0.11 19.61
N VAL A 418 -44.81 1.40 19.39
CA VAL A 418 -43.75 2.24 18.84
C VAL A 418 -42.92 2.75 19.99
N VAL A 419 -41.66 2.29 20.04
CA VAL A 419 -40.68 2.77 21.02
C VAL A 419 -39.77 3.76 20.32
N SER A 420 -39.72 4.98 20.84
CA SER A 420 -38.79 5.99 20.36
C SER A 420 -37.52 5.95 21.21
N LYS A 421 -36.39 5.80 20.55
CA LYS A 421 -35.07 5.81 21.17
C LYS A 421 -34.24 6.97 20.59
N ASN A 422 -33.73 7.80 21.50
CA ASN A 422 -32.76 8.81 21.11
C ASN A 422 -31.41 8.13 20.85
N ILE A 423 -30.95 8.24 19.59
CA ILE A 423 -29.67 7.72 19.15
C ILE A 423 -28.71 8.90 19.06
N ALA A 424 -27.64 8.86 19.88
CA ALA A 424 -26.63 9.93 19.93
C ALA A 424 -25.58 9.83 18.81
N GLY A 425 -25.51 8.68 18.13
CA GLY A 425 -24.55 8.43 17.06
C GLY A 425 -24.70 7.05 16.46
N GLU A 426 -23.77 6.66 15.62
CA GLU A 426 -23.76 5.36 14.93
C GLU A 426 -22.35 4.78 14.80
N TRP A 427 -22.28 3.44 14.71
CA TRP A 427 -21.07 2.75 14.34
C TRP A 427 -20.98 2.65 12.81
N PHE A 428 -19.84 3.08 12.26
CA PHE A 428 -19.56 2.98 10.83
C PHE A 428 -18.16 2.42 10.59
N THR A 429 -17.90 1.94 9.40
CA THR A 429 -16.57 1.50 8.99
C THR A 429 -15.84 2.67 8.33
N PRO A 430 -14.68 3.11 8.84
CA PRO A 430 -13.93 4.22 8.27
C PRO A 430 -13.49 3.96 6.85
N HIS A 431 -13.36 5.04 6.05
CA HIS A 431 -12.61 5.00 4.81
C HIS A 431 -11.12 5.11 5.07
N VAL A 432 -10.33 4.60 4.14
CA VAL A 432 -8.86 4.58 4.23
C VAL A 432 -8.27 5.27 3.01
N ILE A 433 -7.38 6.22 3.26
CA ILE A 433 -6.52 6.80 2.23
C ILE A 433 -5.13 6.21 2.40
N GLU A 434 -4.61 5.61 1.34
CA GLU A 434 -3.35 4.88 1.34
C GLU A 434 -2.35 5.52 0.39
N PRO A 435 -1.28 6.17 0.88
CA PRO A 435 -0.03 6.39 0.15
C PRO A 435 0.94 5.21 0.36
N ALA A 436 1.29 4.50 -0.72
CA ALA A 436 2.17 3.34 -0.73
C ALA A 436 3.46 3.63 -1.52
N PHE A 437 4.62 3.57 -0.87
CA PHE A 437 5.92 3.98 -1.39
C PHE A 437 6.82 2.79 -1.69
N GLY A 438 7.25 2.62 -2.95
CA GLY A 438 8.32 1.72 -3.34
C GLY A 438 9.69 2.32 -3.06
N ILE A 439 10.22 2.12 -1.85
CA ILE A 439 11.46 2.77 -1.39
C ILE A 439 12.66 2.43 -2.29
N ASP A 440 12.81 1.20 -2.75
CA ASP A 440 13.91 0.83 -3.64
C ASP A 440 13.82 1.51 -5.01
N ARG A 441 12.59 1.70 -5.56
CA ARG A 441 12.37 2.46 -6.77
C ARG A 441 12.75 3.93 -6.60
N ILE A 442 12.39 4.53 -5.47
CA ILE A 442 12.76 5.91 -5.13
C ILE A 442 14.28 6.04 -4.98
N ILE A 443 14.94 5.12 -4.28
CA ILE A 443 16.41 5.11 -4.14
C ILE A 443 17.09 4.99 -5.51
N TRP A 444 16.56 4.13 -6.39
CA TRP A 444 17.08 4.04 -7.77
C TRP A 444 17.05 5.39 -8.47
N HIS A 445 15.91 6.09 -8.42
CA HIS A 445 15.78 7.40 -9.07
C HIS A 445 16.62 8.49 -8.39
N ILE A 446 16.80 8.45 -7.07
CA ILE A 446 17.75 9.32 -6.37
C ILE A 446 19.16 9.12 -6.92
N LEU A 447 19.60 7.87 -7.08
CA LEU A 447 20.93 7.54 -7.60
C LEU A 447 21.06 7.90 -9.08
N ASP A 448 20.01 7.67 -9.88
CA ASP A 448 19.97 8.01 -11.29
C ASP A 448 20.02 9.52 -11.53
N HIS A 449 19.20 10.29 -10.81
CA HIS A 449 19.20 11.75 -10.92
C HIS A 449 20.48 12.39 -10.38
N ALA A 450 21.09 11.79 -9.39
CA ALA A 450 22.35 12.29 -8.81
C ALA A 450 23.59 11.95 -9.62
N TYR A 451 23.49 10.98 -10.57
CA TYR A 451 24.64 10.51 -11.34
C TYR A 451 25.07 11.52 -12.41
N GLU A 452 26.30 11.97 -12.28
CA GLU A 452 26.93 12.86 -13.27
C GLU A 452 28.26 12.31 -13.76
N GLU A 453 28.49 12.46 -15.05
CA GLU A 453 29.78 12.23 -15.71
C GLU A 453 30.41 13.60 -15.94
N THR A 454 31.60 13.81 -15.41
CA THR A 454 32.30 15.08 -15.50
C THR A 454 33.76 14.90 -15.84
N GLU A 455 34.42 15.97 -16.24
CA GLU A 455 35.84 16.01 -16.60
C GLU A 455 36.53 17.11 -15.80
N LYS A 456 37.66 16.78 -15.19
CA LYS A 456 38.51 17.74 -14.50
C LYS A 456 39.97 17.46 -14.86
N GLU A 457 40.65 18.49 -15.33
CA GLU A 457 42.07 18.42 -15.70
C GLU A 457 42.41 17.38 -16.78
N GLY A 458 41.42 17.10 -17.70
CA GLY A 458 41.54 16.08 -18.75
C GLY A 458 41.22 14.66 -18.32
N GLU A 459 40.87 14.42 -17.05
CA GLU A 459 40.45 13.13 -16.54
C GLU A 459 38.93 13.06 -16.38
N LYS A 460 38.32 12.01 -16.93
CA LYS A 460 36.89 11.73 -16.76
C LYS A 460 36.64 11.01 -15.44
N TYR A 461 35.67 11.48 -14.69
CA TYR A 461 35.24 10.80 -13.47
C TYR A 461 33.73 10.90 -13.28
N ASN A 462 33.18 9.97 -12.50
CA ASN A 462 31.76 9.86 -12.22
C ASN A 462 31.52 10.20 -10.74
N LEU A 463 30.46 10.94 -10.48
CA LEU A 463 30.08 11.33 -9.12
C LEU A 463 28.56 11.17 -8.92
N LEU A 464 28.14 11.14 -7.65
CA LEU A 464 26.75 11.21 -7.23
C LEU A 464 26.55 12.52 -6.48
N LYS A 465 25.79 13.45 -7.04
CA LYS A 465 25.37 14.69 -6.37
C LYS A 465 24.10 14.44 -5.55
N LEU A 466 24.24 13.76 -4.44
CA LEU A 466 23.12 13.44 -3.55
C LEU A 466 22.65 14.69 -2.81
N SER A 467 21.33 14.76 -2.53
CA SER A 467 20.78 15.73 -1.58
C SER A 467 21.41 15.53 -0.19
N GLU A 468 21.62 16.61 0.56
CA GLU A 468 22.13 16.58 1.93
C GLU A 468 21.29 15.67 2.83
N SER A 469 19.98 15.63 2.60
CA SER A 469 19.04 14.80 3.38
C SER A 469 19.29 13.31 3.30
N VAL A 470 19.92 12.83 2.21
CA VAL A 470 20.18 11.40 1.95
C VAL A 470 21.66 11.07 1.77
N ALA A 471 22.53 12.06 1.80
CA ALA A 471 23.97 11.84 1.70
C ALA A 471 24.45 10.90 2.83
N PRO A 472 25.33 9.90 2.53
CA PRO A 472 25.71 8.87 3.49
C PRO A 472 26.47 9.39 4.71
N ALA A 473 27.10 10.57 4.60
CA ALA A 473 27.77 11.27 5.69
C ALA A 473 27.42 12.76 5.64
N ASP A 474 27.18 13.37 6.79
CA ASP A 474 26.88 14.80 6.89
C ASP A 474 28.16 15.64 6.81
N LEU A 475 29.26 15.11 7.35
CA LEU A 475 30.57 15.74 7.35
C LEU A 475 31.67 14.70 7.17
N ILE A 476 32.70 15.07 6.42
CA ILE A 476 33.94 14.31 6.28
C ILE A 476 35.10 15.16 6.72
N VAL A 477 35.84 14.69 7.70
CA VAL A 477 37.05 15.39 8.21
C VAL A 477 38.27 14.73 7.58
N LEU A 478 38.97 15.48 6.73
CA LEU A 478 40.19 15.07 6.07
C LEU A 478 41.38 15.90 6.50
N PRO A 479 42.49 15.29 6.95
CA PRO A 479 43.73 16.06 7.17
C PRO A 479 44.31 16.48 5.81
N LEU A 480 44.79 17.70 5.72
CA LEU A 480 45.46 18.17 4.48
C LEU A 480 46.74 17.35 4.19
N PHE A 481 47.47 17.00 5.24
CA PHE A 481 48.64 16.11 5.19
C PHE A 481 48.72 15.25 6.45
N GLU A 482 49.34 14.07 6.36
CA GLU A 482 49.61 13.18 7.51
C GLU A 482 50.87 13.64 8.32
N LYS A 483 51.18 14.92 8.28
CA LYS A 483 52.37 15.55 8.96
C LYS A 483 51.92 16.49 10.07
N ASP A 484 52.85 16.86 10.92
CA ASP A 484 52.72 17.94 11.91
C ASP A 484 51.51 17.82 12.85
N GLY A 485 51.09 16.59 13.14
CA GLY A 485 49.95 16.28 14.03
C GLY A 485 48.58 16.50 13.42
N MET A 486 48.47 16.86 12.12
CA MET A 486 47.15 17.10 11.44
C MET A 486 46.24 15.88 11.47
N GLY A 487 46.75 14.68 11.25
CA GLY A 487 45.98 13.45 11.37
C GLY A 487 45.43 13.23 12.78
N GLY A 488 46.18 13.57 13.81
CA GLY A 488 45.72 13.55 15.20
C GLY A 488 44.61 14.57 15.47
N ALA A 489 44.77 15.79 14.96
CA ALA A 489 43.76 16.84 15.05
C ALA A 489 42.46 16.47 14.31
N ALA A 490 42.56 15.92 13.11
CA ALA A 490 41.41 15.44 12.34
C ALA A 490 40.64 14.33 13.08
N ARG A 491 41.33 13.32 13.64
CA ARG A 491 40.71 12.27 14.47
C ARG A 491 40.00 12.84 15.70
N LYS A 492 40.63 13.81 16.41
CA LYS A 492 40.03 14.46 17.57
C LYS A 492 38.77 15.24 17.17
N LEU A 493 38.82 16.03 16.09
CA LEU A 493 37.67 16.76 15.56
C LEU A 493 36.54 15.81 15.17
N ASN A 494 36.86 14.74 14.44
CA ASN A 494 35.88 13.72 14.05
C ASN A 494 35.22 13.06 15.28
N SER A 495 36.00 12.72 16.32
CA SER A 495 35.45 12.19 17.57
C SER A 495 34.50 13.18 18.27
N THR A 496 34.84 14.48 18.25
CA THR A 496 33.98 15.53 18.80
C THR A 496 32.68 15.66 18.02
N LEU A 497 32.74 15.69 16.68
CA LEU A 497 31.57 15.78 15.82
C LEU A 497 30.65 14.57 16.00
N ASN A 498 31.19 13.33 16.05
CA ASN A 498 30.43 12.11 16.28
C ASN A 498 29.75 12.06 17.66
N SER A 499 30.22 12.86 18.64
CA SER A 499 29.55 12.97 19.93
C SER A 499 28.39 13.97 19.93
N MET A 500 28.25 14.81 18.90
CA MET A 500 27.12 15.69 18.71
C MET A 500 25.93 14.95 18.17
N LYS A 501 24.74 15.15 18.78
CA LYS A 501 23.50 14.49 18.30
C LYS A 501 23.14 15.01 16.91
N GLY A 502 22.82 14.09 16.00
CA GLY A 502 22.33 14.39 14.66
C GLY A 502 23.39 14.61 13.59
N ILE A 503 24.67 14.37 13.87
CA ILE A 503 25.77 14.39 12.88
C ILE A 503 26.23 12.93 12.63
N THR A 504 26.27 12.54 11.38
CA THR A 504 26.71 11.20 10.93
C THR A 504 27.98 11.28 10.10
#